data_704bdd179d2b22cd11c4fe61fe0aba47
#
_entry.id   704bdd179d2b22cd11c4fe61fe0aba47
#
_cell.length_a   1.000
_cell.length_b   1.000
_cell.length_c   1.000
_cell.angle_alpha   90.00
_cell.angle_beta   90.00
_cell.angle_gamma   90.00
#
_symmetry.space_group_name_H-M   'P 1'
#
loop_
_entity.id
_entity.type
_entity.pdbx_description
1 polymer ?
#
loop_
_entity_poly.entity_id
_entity_poly.type
_entity_poly.pdbx_seq_one_letter_code
_entity_poly.pdbx_strand_id
1 'polypeptide(L)'
;RKVNYPEGNVKQRISSVVRSCLRNYKCSSYGEFRTLLERFNVSTEERTGTVDGRSYAGMVYGALTDDGYGIGTPFKSSCIGKDVGYKALQKYYATSKDRLKEKGSLDSLRQTVKDAMSPHNTRDEFRQLLKADGIDAVFRMNPIGRIYGVTFIDHNTGIVANGSVLGKEFSANVFNELYPAPKQAQQVAE
;
A
#
# COMPACT_ATOMS: atom_id res chain seq x y z
N ARG A 1 -10.50 8.77 -6.61
CA ARG A 1 -11.46 9.19 -5.58
C ARG A 1 -11.79 8.01 -4.68
N LYS A 2 -11.75 8.20 -3.35
CA LYS A 2 -12.11 7.17 -2.37
C LYS A 2 -13.54 6.68 -2.57
N VAL A 3 -13.80 5.40 -2.35
CA VAL A 3 -15.14 4.83 -2.43
C VAL A 3 -15.97 5.31 -1.24
N ASN A 4 -17.13 5.87 -1.53
CA ASN A 4 -18.10 6.26 -0.52
C ASN A 4 -19.31 5.33 -0.60
N TYR A 5 -19.52 4.52 0.42
CA TYR A 5 -20.47 3.40 0.41
C TYR A 5 -21.97 3.75 0.55
N PRO A 6 -22.39 4.88 1.13
CA PRO A 6 -23.80 5.25 1.09
C PRO A 6 -24.35 5.57 -0.30
N GLU A 7 -23.49 5.81 -1.29
CA GLU A 7 -23.91 6.26 -2.63
C GLU A 7 -24.22 5.15 -3.64
N GLY A 8 -24.35 3.90 -3.23
CA GLY A 8 -24.80 2.77 -4.08
C GLY A 8 -23.72 2.19 -5.00
N ASN A 9 -24.00 1.08 -5.63
CA ASN A 9 -23.17 0.28 -6.55
C ASN A 9 -21.70 0.08 -6.15
N VAL A 10 -21.50 -0.51 -5.00
CA VAL A 10 -20.18 -0.76 -4.37
C VAL A 10 -19.25 -1.54 -5.30
N LYS A 11 -19.75 -2.61 -5.94
CA LYS A 11 -18.95 -3.44 -6.84
C LYS A 11 -18.37 -2.64 -8.01
N GLN A 12 -19.19 -1.80 -8.63
CA GLN A 12 -18.75 -0.97 -9.76
C GLN A 12 -17.71 0.06 -9.32
N ARG A 13 -17.87 0.64 -8.14
CA ARG A 13 -16.91 1.62 -7.59
C ARG A 13 -15.59 0.96 -7.25
N ILE A 14 -15.61 -0.22 -6.62
CA ILE A 14 -14.41 -1.01 -6.35
C ILE A 14 -13.69 -1.34 -7.66
N SER A 15 -14.41 -1.84 -8.66
CA SER A 15 -13.89 -2.15 -9.98
C SER A 15 -13.20 -0.94 -10.62
N SER A 16 -13.86 0.21 -10.58
CA SER A 16 -13.33 1.46 -11.12
C SER A 16 -12.02 1.89 -10.44
N VAL A 17 -11.97 1.82 -9.12
CA VAL A 17 -10.78 2.16 -8.33
C VAL A 17 -9.63 1.19 -8.64
N VAL A 18 -9.89 -0.12 -8.62
CA VAL A 18 -8.85 -1.13 -8.89
C VAL A 18 -8.26 -0.92 -10.28
N ARG A 19 -9.09 -0.76 -11.30
CA ARG A 19 -8.61 -0.54 -12.67
C ARG A 19 -7.86 0.78 -12.85
N SER A 20 -8.32 1.84 -12.19
CA SER A 20 -7.63 3.13 -12.18
C SER A 20 -6.24 3.02 -11.54
N CYS A 21 -6.13 2.30 -10.43
CA CYS A 21 -4.84 2.06 -9.78
C CYS A 21 -3.89 1.26 -10.67
N LEU A 22 -4.38 0.22 -11.34
CA LEU A 22 -3.57 -0.58 -12.27
C LEU A 22 -3.05 0.24 -13.46
N ARG A 23 -3.82 1.22 -13.93
CA ARG A 23 -3.42 2.10 -15.04
C ARG A 23 -2.43 3.17 -14.60
N ASN A 24 -2.61 3.74 -13.43
CA ASN A 24 -1.92 4.96 -13.01
C ASN A 24 -0.74 4.73 -12.07
N TYR A 25 -0.63 3.54 -11.48
CA TYR A 25 0.41 3.21 -10.51
C TYR A 25 1.21 1.99 -10.93
N LYS A 26 2.44 1.94 -10.45
CA LYS A 26 3.38 0.84 -10.67
C LYS A 26 3.71 0.20 -9.34
N CYS A 27 3.12 -0.97 -9.09
CA CYS A 27 3.38 -1.79 -7.91
C CYS A 27 4.11 -3.06 -8.33
N SER A 28 5.21 -3.39 -7.69
CA SER A 28 6.01 -4.57 -8.02
C SER A 28 5.73 -5.77 -7.12
N SER A 29 4.75 -5.66 -6.21
CA SER A 29 4.37 -6.74 -5.30
C SER A 29 2.92 -6.61 -4.86
N TYR A 30 2.37 -7.72 -4.39
CA TYR A 30 1.04 -7.73 -3.77
C TYR A 30 0.96 -6.77 -2.56
N GLY A 31 1.99 -6.77 -1.71
CA GLY A 31 2.00 -5.90 -0.52
C GLY A 31 1.92 -4.41 -0.86
N GLU A 32 2.62 -3.99 -1.91
CA GLU A 32 2.55 -2.61 -2.40
C GLU A 32 1.16 -2.29 -2.97
N PHE A 33 0.61 -3.20 -3.77
CA PHE A 33 -0.72 -3.04 -4.37
C PHE A 33 -1.81 -2.98 -3.31
N ARG A 34 -1.76 -3.87 -2.33
CA ARG A 34 -2.68 -3.88 -1.18
C ARG A 34 -2.64 -2.55 -0.43
N THR A 35 -1.46 -2.06 -0.12
CA THR A 35 -1.27 -0.79 0.58
C THR A 35 -1.83 0.37 -0.23
N LEU A 36 -1.60 0.39 -1.54
CA LEU A 36 -2.16 1.41 -2.44
C LEU A 36 -3.70 1.40 -2.40
N LEU A 37 -4.33 0.25 -2.56
CA LEU A 37 -5.79 0.14 -2.59
C LEU A 37 -6.43 0.56 -1.26
N GLU A 38 -5.80 0.25 -0.14
CA GLU A 38 -6.28 0.65 1.18
C GLU A 38 -6.38 2.18 1.32
N ARG A 39 -5.54 2.94 0.63
CA ARG A 39 -5.63 4.41 0.60
C ARG A 39 -6.88 4.93 -0.12
N PHE A 40 -7.51 4.08 -0.92
CA PHE A 40 -8.76 4.40 -1.63
C PHE A 40 -9.98 3.67 -1.04
N ASN A 41 -9.86 3.15 0.18
CA ASN A 41 -10.91 2.40 0.88
C ASN A 41 -11.31 1.09 0.20
N VAL A 42 -10.35 0.45 -0.45
CA VAL A 42 -10.53 -0.88 -1.07
C VAL A 42 -9.55 -1.85 -0.43
N SER A 43 -10.07 -3.00 0.02
CA SER A 43 -9.23 -4.11 0.47
C SER A 43 -8.99 -5.08 -0.69
N THR A 44 -7.84 -5.75 -0.65
CA THR A 44 -7.57 -6.86 -1.55
C THR A 44 -6.89 -8.00 -0.80
N GLU A 45 -7.22 -9.22 -1.20
CA GLU A 45 -6.68 -10.44 -0.59
C GLU A 45 -6.36 -11.46 -1.66
N GLU A 46 -5.16 -12.02 -1.59
CA GLU A 46 -4.78 -13.19 -2.39
C GLU A 46 -5.28 -14.44 -1.68
N ARG A 47 -6.03 -15.27 -2.40
CA ARG A 47 -6.47 -16.57 -1.92
C ARG A 47 -5.86 -17.66 -2.77
N THR A 48 -4.93 -18.41 -2.19
CA THR A 48 -4.24 -19.51 -2.85
C THR A 48 -4.35 -20.76 -1.99
N GLY A 49 -4.35 -21.92 -2.63
CA GLY A 49 -4.41 -23.20 -1.91
C GLY A 49 -4.51 -24.36 -2.84
N THR A 50 -4.81 -25.53 -2.26
CA THR A 50 -4.98 -26.79 -3.00
C THR A 50 -6.27 -27.46 -2.51
N VAL A 51 -7.13 -27.85 -3.47
CA VAL A 51 -8.35 -28.61 -3.21
C VAL A 51 -8.34 -29.83 -4.13
N ASP A 52 -8.47 -31.02 -3.56
CA ASP A 52 -8.47 -32.29 -4.29
C ASP A 52 -7.26 -32.44 -5.23
N GLY A 53 -6.07 -32.05 -4.76
CA GLY A 53 -4.82 -32.10 -5.53
C GLY A 53 -4.68 -31.02 -6.61
N ARG A 54 -5.65 -30.13 -6.74
CA ARG A 54 -5.61 -29.02 -7.70
C ARG A 54 -5.32 -27.71 -7.00
N SER A 55 -4.29 -26.99 -7.49
CA SER A 55 -3.97 -25.66 -7.00
C SER A 55 -4.99 -24.63 -7.53
N TYR A 56 -5.38 -23.74 -6.66
CA TYR A 56 -6.17 -22.57 -7.05
C TYR A 56 -5.48 -21.29 -6.60
N ALA A 57 -5.74 -20.22 -7.33
CA ALA A 57 -5.28 -18.87 -6.96
C ALA A 57 -6.33 -17.86 -7.44
N GLY A 58 -6.67 -16.91 -6.57
CA GLY A 58 -7.66 -15.89 -6.88
C GLY A 58 -7.46 -14.64 -6.05
N MET A 59 -8.14 -13.58 -6.46
CA MET A 59 -8.18 -12.31 -5.77
C MET A 59 -9.59 -12.04 -5.25
N VAL A 60 -9.66 -11.36 -4.11
CA VAL A 60 -10.90 -10.89 -3.52
C VAL A 60 -10.74 -9.40 -3.22
N TYR A 61 -11.75 -8.61 -3.55
CA TYR A 61 -11.78 -7.18 -3.33
C TYR A 61 -12.97 -6.81 -2.44
N GLY A 62 -12.74 -5.92 -1.49
CA GLY A 62 -13.77 -5.51 -0.55
C GLY A 62 -13.77 -4.01 -0.30
N ALA A 63 -14.79 -3.59 0.41
CA ALA A 63 -15.00 -2.21 0.82
C ALA A 63 -14.41 -1.98 2.21
N LEU A 64 -13.79 -0.82 2.42
CA LEU A 64 -13.27 -0.40 3.73
C LEU A 64 -13.90 0.93 4.15
N THR A 65 -14.10 1.08 5.47
CA THR A 65 -14.38 2.39 6.07
C THR A 65 -13.14 3.28 6.00
N ASP A 66 -13.28 4.56 6.30
CA ASP A 66 -12.14 5.48 6.43
C ASP A 66 -11.16 5.04 7.53
N ASP A 67 -11.64 4.30 8.53
CA ASP A 67 -10.82 3.74 9.62
C ASP A 67 -10.21 2.37 9.27
N GLY A 68 -10.45 1.86 8.08
CA GLY A 68 -9.85 0.61 7.59
C GLY A 68 -10.58 -0.67 7.93
N TYR A 69 -11.83 -0.58 8.39
CA TYR A 69 -12.66 -1.76 8.70
C TYR A 69 -13.44 -2.22 7.47
N GLY A 70 -13.57 -3.55 7.32
CA GLY A 70 -14.35 -4.14 6.23
C GLY A 70 -15.84 -3.83 6.30
N ILE A 71 -16.45 -3.55 5.17
CA ILE A 71 -17.89 -3.34 5.01
C ILE A 71 -18.44 -4.33 4.00
N GLY A 72 -19.50 -5.02 4.38
CA GLY A 72 -20.20 -5.96 3.51
C GLY A 72 -19.39 -7.18 3.13
N THR A 73 -19.87 -7.91 2.13
CA THR A 73 -19.22 -9.12 1.63
C THR A 73 -18.24 -8.78 0.50
N PRO A 74 -16.97 -9.23 0.59
CA PRO A 74 -16.02 -9.03 -0.50
C PRO A 74 -16.43 -9.74 -1.79
N PHE A 75 -15.97 -9.23 -2.93
CA PHE A 75 -16.25 -9.77 -4.25
C PHE A 75 -15.04 -10.55 -4.76
N LYS A 76 -15.28 -11.75 -5.28
CA LYS A 76 -14.24 -12.48 -6.03
C LYS A 76 -13.91 -11.73 -7.31
N SER A 77 -12.64 -11.72 -7.70
CA SER A 77 -12.18 -11.06 -8.92
C SER A 77 -12.90 -11.56 -10.18
N SER A 78 -13.32 -12.83 -10.19
CA SER A 78 -14.10 -13.40 -11.29
C SER A 78 -15.44 -12.71 -11.51
N CYS A 79 -15.99 -12.05 -10.48
CA CYS A 79 -17.22 -11.26 -10.58
C CYS A 79 -16.98 -9.86 -11.16
N ILE A 80 -15.73 -9.44 -11.28
CA ILE A 80 -15.32 -8.14 -11.79
C ILE A 80 -14.74 -8.29 -13.21
N GLY A 81 -13.72 -9.12 -13.37
CA GLY A 81 -13.08 -9.36 -14.65
C GLY A 81 -11.73 -10.07 -14.50
N LYS A 82 -11.26 -10.66 -15.59
CA LYS A 82 -9.97 -11.37 -15.61
C LYS A 82 -8.78 -10.43 -15.44
N ASP A 83 -8.94 -9.18 -15.84
CA ASP A 83 -7.91 -8.13 -15.77
C ASP A 83 -7.53 -7.74 -14.33
N VAL A 84 -8.36 -8.09 -13.36
CA VAL A 84 -8.12 -7.86 -11.94
C VAL A 84 -7.91 -9.15 -11.15
N GLY A 85 -7.75 -10.27 -11.84
CA GLY A 85 -7.51 -11.59 -11.25
C GLY A 85 -6.04 -11.83 -10.90
N TYR A 86 -5.80 -12.93 -10.20
CA TYR A 86 -4.47 -13.29 -9.70
C TYR A 86 -3.42 -13.33 -10.82
N LYS A 87 -3.70 -14.04 -11.92
CA LYS A 87 -2.75 -14.18 -13.03
C LYS A 87 -2.40 -12.85 -13.68
N ALA A 88 -3.40 -12.00 -13.91
CA ALA A 88 -3.19 -10.67 -14.49
C ALA A 88 -2.36 -9.80 -13.56
N LEU A 89 -2.57 -9.88 -12.24
CA LEU A 89 -1.79 -9.12 -11.26
C LEU A 89 -0.34 -9.58 -11.19
N GLN A 90 -0.07 -10.89 -11.27
CA GLN A 90 1.33 -11.37 -11.31
C GLN A 90 2.08 -10.78 -12.50
N LYS A 91 1.45 -10.72 -13.66
CA LYS A 91 2.02 -10.07 -14.84
C LYS A 91 2.21 -8.57 -14.64
N TYR A 92 1.24 -7.91 -14.01
CA TYR A 92 1.31 -6.49 -13.68
C TYR A 92 2.49 -6.19 -12.75
N TYR A 93 2.69 -6.98 -11.70
CA TYR A 93 3.82 -6.81 -10.78
C TYR A 93 5.16 -6.96 -11.50
N ALA A 94 5.28 -7.98 -12.34
CA ALA A 94 6.51 -8.22 -13.11
C ALA A 94 6.82 -7.07 -14.06
N THR A 95 5.81 -6.57 -14.77
CA THR A 95 5.94 -5.42 -15.67
C THR A 95 6.35 -4.16 -14.92
N SER A 96 5.72 -3.90 -13.77
CA SER A 96 6.06 -2.76 -12.92
C SER A 96 7.49 -2.86 -12.40
N LYS A 97 7.90 -4.04 -11.96
CA LYS A 97 9.26 -4.30 -11.48
C LYS A 97 10.31 -4.02 -12.56
N ASP A 98 10.07 -4.43 -13.79
CA ASP A 98 10.98 -4.17 -14.91
C ASP A 98 11.10 -2.66 -15.18
N ARG A 99 9.98 -1.93 -15.15
CA ARG A 99 9.99 -0.47 -15.32
C ARG A 99 10.75 0.25 -14.22
N LEU A 100 10.63 -0.22 -12.97
CA LEU A 100 11.31 0.38 -11.81
C LEU A 100 12.81 0.05 -11.78
N LYS A 101 13.27 -0.98 -12.52
CA LYS A 101 14.69 -1.31 -12.67
C LYS A 101 15.41 -0.40 -13.65
N GLU A 102 14.70 0.37 -14.47
CA GLU A 102 15.33 1.34 -15.36
C GLU A 102 16.17 2.33 -14.54
N LYS A 103 17.35 2.63 -15.03
CA LYS A 103 18.32 3.49 -14.34
C LYS A 103 17.71 4.84 -13.99
N GLY A 104 17.78 5.18 -12.70
CA GLY A 104 17.31 6.47 -12.21
C GLY A 104 15.83 6.56 -11.89
N SER A 105 15.02 5.52 -12.13
CA SER A 105 13.57 5.55 -11.92
C SER A 105 13.18 5.89 -10.48
N LEU A 106 13.96 5.46 -9.50
CA LEU A 106 13.68 5.66 -8.08
C LEU A 106 14.45 6.83 -7.45
N ASP A 107 15.33 7.48 -8.20
CA ASP A 107 16.26 8.49 -7.65
C ASP A 107 15.52 9.70 -7.06
N SER A 108 14.51 10.21 -7.76
CA SER A 108 13.72 11.35 -7.28
C SER A 108 12.96 11.02 -6.00
N LEU A 109 12.33 9.85 -5.93
CA LEU A 109 11.61 9.41 -4.74
C LEU A 109 12.57 9.21 -3.55
N ARG A 110 13.72 8.56 -3.77
CA ARG A 110 14.76 8.41 -2.73
C ARG A 110 15.19 9.75 -2.18
N GLN A 111 15.48 10.70 -3.06
CA GLN A 111 15.97 12.01 -2.64
C GLN A 111 14.92 12.77 -1.84
N THR A 112 13.68 12.78 -2.28
CA THR A 112 12.57 13.45 -1.59
C THR A 112 12.34 12.84 -0.20
N VAL A 113 12.33 11.52 -0.10
CA VAL A 113 12.18 10.82 1.18
C VAL A 113 13.36 11.13 2.11
N LYS A 114 14.57 11.07 1.58
CA LYS A 114 15.81 11.33 2.34
C LYS A 114 15.84 12.77 2.87
N ASP A 115 15.44 13.74 2.07
CA ASP A 115 15.40 15.14 2.47
C ASP A 115 14.37 15.40 3.59
N ALA A 116 13.30 14.61 3.65
CA ALA A 116 12.29 14.73 4.70
C ALA A 116 12.70 14.03 6.01
N MET A 117 13.64 13.09 5.96
CA MET A 117 14.11 12.37 7.14
C MET A 117 15.01 13.26 8.00
N SER A 118 14.70 13.36 9.29
CA SER A 118 15.47 14.19 10.23
C SER A 118 15.31 13.67 11.67
N PRO A 119 16.37 13.71 12.49
CA PRO A 119 16.23 13.45 13.92
C PRO A 119 15.49 14.58 14.68
N HIS A 120 15.21 15.69 14.01
CA HIS A 120 14.59 16.88 14.60
C HIS A 120 13.10 17.03 14.26
N ASN A 121 12.53 16.12 13.51
CA ASN A 121 11.08 16.06 13.28
C ASN A 121 10.47 14.79 13.87
N THR A 122 9.15 14.77 13.95
CA THR A 122 8.39 13.62 14.43
C THR A 122 7.97 12.73 13.26
N ARG A 123 7.49 11.54 13.59
CA ARG A 123 6.89 10.60 12.63
C ARG A 123 5.78 11.28 11.82
N ASP A 124 4.90 12.03 12.46
CA ASP A 124 3.80 12.75 11.80
C ASP A 124 4.30 13.93 10.95
N GLU A 125 5.28 14.69 11.44
CA GLU A 125 5.89 15.78 10.68
C GLU A 125 6.58 15.26 9.40
N PHE A 126 7.28 14.13 9.48
CA PHE A 126 7.87 13.46 8.32
C PHE A 126 6.80 13.11 7.28
N ARG A 127 5.71 12.50 7.73
CA ARG A 127 4.59 12.14 6.83
C ARG A 127 3.94 13.36 6.21
N GLN A 128 3.79 14.46 6.97
CA GLN A 128 3.21 15.71 6.46
C GLN A 128 4.11 16.37 5.41
N LEU A 129 5.43 16.37 5.61
CA LEU A 129 6.38 16.88 4.62
C LEU A 129 6.27 16.13 3.29
N LEU A 130 6.21 14.80 3.33
CA LEU A 130 6.04 14.00 2.12
C LEU A 130 4.67 14.22 1.47
N LYS A 131 3.62 14.33 2.27
CA LYS A 131 2.27 14.60 1.76
C LYS A 131 2.20 15.92 1.01
N ALA A 132 2.90 16.95 1.46
CA ALA A 132 3.00 18.22 0.76
C ALA A 132 3.64 18.06 -0.63
N ASP A 133 4.51 17.09 -0.81
CA ASP A 133 5.15 16.74 -2.08
C ASP A 133 4.36 15.68 -2.89
N GLY A 134 3.13 15.36 -2.48
CA GLY A 134 2.29 14.38 -3.17
C GLY A 134 2.66 12.92 -2.92
N ILE A 135 3.38 12.65 -1.83
CA ILE A 135 3.84 11.31 -1.46
C ILE A 135 3.18 10.87 -0.16
N ASP A 136 2.55 9.70 -0.15
CA ASP A 136 2.09 9.05 1.07
C ASP A 136 3.19 8.14 1.61
N ALA A 137 3.57 8.32 2.87
CA ALA A 137 4.38 7.36 3.62
C ALA A 137 3.44 6.54 4.50
N VAL A 138 3.34 5.25 4.23
CA VAL A 138 2.46 4.34 4.96
C VAL A 138 3.30 3.44 5.86
N PHE A 139 3.17 3.65 7.17
CA PHE A 139 3.81 2.80 8.17
C PHE A 139 2.83 1.73 8.63
N ARG A 140 3.22 0.46 8.49
CA ARG A 140 2.49 -0.65 9.13
C ARG A 140 3.11 -0.87 10.49
N MET A 141 2.26 -0.80 11.53
CA MET A 141 2.70 -0.84 12.91
C MET A 141 1.98 -1.96 13.67
N ASN A 142 2.69 -2.54 14.65
CA ASN A 142 2.06 -3.41 15.63
C ASN A 142 1.30 -2.58 16.68
N PRO A 143 0.54 -3.21 17.62
CA PRO A 143 -0.24 -2.47 18.61
C PRO A 143 0.54 -1.52 19.51
N ILE A 144 1.84 -1.76 19.73
CA ILE A 144 2.69 -0.86 20.54
C ILE A 144 3.37 0.24 19.71
N GLY A 145 3.02 0.38 18.43
CA GLY A 145 3.53 1.43 17.57
C GLY A 145 4.88 1.14 16.91
N ARG A 146 5.39 -0.10 16.99
CA ARG A 146 6.60 -0.49 16.28
C ARG A 146 6.30 -0.69 14.80
N ILE A 147 7.06 -0.04 13.94
CA ILE A 147 6.95 -0.14 12.49
C ILE A 147 7.56 -1.46 12.03
N TYR A 148 6.79 -2.29 11.31
CA TYR A 148 7.29 -3.51 10.69
C TYR A 148 7.27 -3.46 9.16
N GLY A 149 6.69 -2.43 8.56
CA GLY A 149 6.67 -2.22 7.12
C GLY A 149 6.51 -0.76 6.76
N VAL A 150 7.12 -0.37 5.64
CA VAL A 150 7.03 0.98 5.10
C VAL A 150 6.76 0.90 3.62
N THR A 151 5.79 1.67 3.14
CA THR A 151 5.50 1.80 1.71
C THR A 151 5.35 3.28 1.38
N PHE A 152 5.98 3.70 0.28
CA PHE A 152 5.86 5.05 -0.26
C PHE A 152 5.02 5.03 -1.52
N ILE A 153 4.06 5.94 -1.62
CA ILE A 153 3.18 6.08 -2.78
C ILE A 153 3.38 7.49 -3.32
N ASP A 154 4.00 7.59 -4.49
CA ASP A 154 4.18 8.87 -5.17
C ASP A 154 3.03 9.08 -6.17
N HIS A 155 2.11 9.95 -5.83
CA HIS A 155 0.95 10.24 -6.66
C HIS A 155 1.28 11.07 -7.91
N ASN A 156 2.45 11.68 -7.98
CA ASN A 156 2.87 12.46 -9.14
C ASN A 156 3.39 11.56 -10.27
N THR A 157 4.13 10.52 -9.92
CA THR A 157 4.74 9.59 -10.88
C THR A 157 4.01 8.27 -10.99
N GLY A 158 3.18 7.93 -10.00
CA GLY A 158 2.53 6.63 -9.88
C GLY A 158 3.46 5.53 -9.34
N ILE A 159 4.65 5.87 -8.87
CA ILE A 159 5.58 4.90 -8.29
C ILE A 159 5.12 4.53 -6.88
N VAL A 160 5.01 3.23 -6.64
CA VAL A 160 4.76 2.66 -5.30
C VAL A 160 5.94 1.77 -4.96
N ALA A 161 6.57 2.01 -3.81
CA ALA A 161 7.75 1.27 -3.42
C ALA A 161 7.79 1.05 -1.91
N ASN A 162 7.99 -0.21 -1.51
CA ASN A 162 8.36 -0.52 -0.13
C ASN A 162 9.73 0.10 0.20
N GLY A 163 9.94 0.45 1.45
CA GLY A 163 11.21 1.04 1.89
C GLY A 163 12.42 0.18 1.53
N SER A 164 12.30 -1.16 1.63
CA SER A 164 13.35 -2.09 1.23
C SER A 164 13.69 -2.06 -0.26
N VAL A 165 12.76 -1.66 -1.10
CA VAL A 165 12.98 -1.47 -2.55
C VAL A 165 13.76 -0.19 -2.82
N LEU A 166 13.50 0.86 -2.05
CA LEU A 166 14.24 2.12 -2.16
C LEU A 166 15.69 1.98 -1.68
N GLY A 167 15.93 1.21 -0.62
CA GLY A 167 17.27 1.01 -0.08
C GLY A 167 17.26 0.67 1.41
N LYS A 168 18.41 0.24 1.92
CA LYS A 168 18.57 -0.15 3.34
C LYS A 168 18.30 1.02 4.29
N GLU A 169 18.63 2.23 3.89
CA GLU A 169 18.40 3.45 4.67
C GLU A 169 16.93 3.84 4.81
N PHE A 170 16.04 3.13 4.12
CA PHE A 170 14.58 3.34 4.17
C PHE A 170 13.83 2.14 4.74
N SER A 171 14.54 1.28 5.48
CA SER A 171 13.92 0.11 6.12
C SER A 171 13.06 0.50 7.33
N ALA A 172 12.15 -0.38 7.72
CA ALA A 172 11.32 -0.20 8.92
C ALA A 172 12.16 0.02 10.17
N ASN A 173 13.29 -0.69 10.31
CA ASN A 173 14.18 -0.53 11.46
C ASN A 173 14.79 0.87 11.54
N VAL A 174 15.19 1.45 10.41
CA VAL A 174 15.72 2.82 10.37
C VAL A 174 14.64 3.81 10.85
N PHE A 175 13.40 3.65 10.41
CA PHE A 175 12.31 4.53 10.85
C PHE A 175 11.95 4.33 12.31
N ASN A 176 12.07 3.14 12.87
CA ASN A 176 11.90 2.91 14.31
C ASN A 176 12.96 3.63 15.14
N GLU A 177 14.21 3.64 14.67
CA GLU A 177 15.31 4.35 15.34
C GLU A 177 15.15 5.86 15.23
N LEU A 178 14.80 6.34 14.03
CA LEU A 178 14.64 7.77 13.77
C LEU A 178 13.38 8.35 14.44
N TYR A 179 12.30 7.59 14.40
CA TYR A 179 10.98 7.97 14.93
C TYR A 179 10.44 6.91 15.87
N PRO A 180 10.97 6.80 17.10
CA PRO A 180 10.52 5.78 18.05
C PRO A 180 9.05 5.96 18.41
N ALA A 181 8.41 4.84 18.79
CA ALA A 181 7.02 4.84 19.22
C ALA A 181 6.82 5.76 20.43
N PRO A 182 5.70 6.51 20.52
CA PRO A 182 5.41 7.36 21.68
C PRO A 182 5.35 6.53 22.96
N LYS A 183 5.96 7.03 24.04
CA LYS A 183 6.01 6.36 25.35
C LYS A 183 4.66 6.31 26.11
N GLN A 184 3.58 6.78 25.50
CA GLN A 184 2.25 6.87 26.16
C GLN A 184 1.63 5.53 26.57
N ALA A 185 2.09 4.39 26.00
CA ALA A 185 1.58 3.07 26.37
C ALA A 185 2.13 2.57 27.72
N GLN A 186 3.14 3.20 28.30
CA GLN A 186 3.71 2.79 29.60
C GLN A 186 3.09 3.50 30.81
N GLN A 187 2.32 4.57 30.63
CA GLN A 187 1.69 5.32 31.74
C GLN A 187 0.31 4.81 32.15
N VAL A 188 -0.26 3.83 31.44
CA VAL A 188 -1.58 3.28 31.74
C VAL A 188 -1.48 1.98 32.58
N ALA A 189 -0.28 1.48 32.86
CA ALA A 189 -0.04 0.24 33.59
C ALA A 189 0.37 0.47 35.08
N GLU A 190 0.37 1.70 35.56
CA GLU A 190 0.50 2.10 36.96
C GLU A 190 -0.85 2.62 37.49
#